data_86f7b402593b5a5e79f8c8ddae0ae9c8
#
_entry.id   86f7b402593b5a5e79f8c8ddae0ae9c8
#
_cell.length_a   1.000
_cell.length_b   1.000
_cell.length_c   1.000
_cell.angle_alpha   90.00
_cell.angle_beta   90.00
_cell.angle_gamma   90.00
#
_symmetry.space_group_name_H-M   'P 1'
#
loop_
_entity.id
_entity.type
_entity.pdbx_description
1 polymer ?
#
loop_
_entity_poly.entity_id
_entity_poly.type
_entity_poly.pdbx_seq_one_letter_code
_entity_poly.pdbx_strand_id
1 'polypeptide(L)'
;MPDQTFHITDADDAVTVWLRPEVTAPATARRAAEEVTASAPLETRTAVALVVSELVTNSVKHAGLEPHDRISVVATRSRGGIRIEVWDAGPGFVPPAPEPTSLKRESGWGLFLVDRLADRWGVERGTGTRVWSEFDL
;
A
#
# COMPACT_ATOMS: atom_id res chain seq x y z
N MET A 1 -10.61 -22.01 1.69
CA MET A 1 -10.51 -21.00 2.75
C MET A 1 -9.74 -19.77 2.25
N PRO A 2 -10.37 -18.65 2.22
CA PRO A 2 -9.65 -17.46 1.80
C PRO A 2 -8.59 -17.12 2.84
N ASP A 3 -7.40 -16.86 2.36
CA ASP A 3 -6.29 -16.44 3.21
C ASP A 3 -6.30 -14.93 3.41
N GLN A 4 -7.28 -14.30 2.86
CA GLN A 4 -7.43 -12.86 2.87
C GLN A 4 -8.70 -12.53 3.62
N THR A 5 -8.58 -11.71 4.64
CA THR A 5 -9.70 -11.35 5.49
C THR A 5 -9.89 -9.85 5.46
N PHE A 6 -11.12 -9.45 5.21
CA PHE A 6 -11.51 -8.05 5.26
C PHE A 6 -12.13 -7.74 6.60
N HIS A 7 -11.68 -6.64 7.20
CA HIS A 7 -12.30 -6.10 8.41
C HIS A 7 -12.65 -4.66 8.16
N ILE A 8 -13.90 -4.33 8.41
CA ILE A 8 -14.36 -2.93 8.34
C ILE A 8 -14.51 -2.47 9.78
N THR A 9 -13.82 -1.40 10.12
CA THR A 9 -13.89 -0.85 11.46
C THR A 9 -14.92 0.28 11.52
N ASP A 10 -15.49 0.49 12.70
CA ASP A 10 -16.57 1.44 12.87
C ASP A 10 -16.14 2.90 12.88
N ALA A 11 -14.86 3.15 13.00
CA ALA A 11 -14.38 4.51 13.10
C ALA A 11 -14.07 5.02 11.70
N ASP A 12 -14.95 5.82 11.18
CA ASP A 12 -14.83 6.37 9.84
C ASP A 12 -14.69 5.23 8.82
N ASP A 13 -14.45 5.51 7.61
CA ASP A 13 -14.34 4.45 6.60
C ASP A 13 -12.94 3.84 6.67
N ALA A 14 -12.78 2.75 7.37
CA ALA A 14 -11.51 2.05 7.47
C ALA A 14 -11.67 0.58 7.10
N VAL A 15 -10.74 0.07 6.30
CA VAL A 15 -10.71 -1.33 5.87
C VAL A 15 -9.31 -1.87 6.11
N THR A 16 -9.24 -3.06 6.70
CA THR A 16 -7.97 -3.77 6.86
C THR A 16 -8.08 -5.12 6.15
N VAL A 17 -7.05 -5.46 5.38
CA VAL A 17 -6.98 -6.77 4.73
C VAL A 17 -5.61 -7.38 5.00
N TRP A 18 -5.57 -8.69 5.25
CA TRP A 18 -4.35 -9.45 5.39
C TRP A 18 -4.20 -10.33 4.16
N LEU A 19 -3.05 -10.25 3.52
CA LEU A 19 -2.79 -10.90 2.24
C LEU A 19 -1.60 -11.84 2.37
N ARG A 20 -1.65 -12.94 1.61
CA ARG A 20 -0.47 -13.76 1.38
C ARG A 20 0.43 -13.05 0.38
N PRO A 21 1.75 -13.30 0.43
CA PRO A 21 2.66 -12.72 -0.56
C PRO A 21 2.55 -13.45 -1.90
N GLU A 22 1.47 -13.23 -2.60
CA GLU A 22 1.13 -13.90 -3.85
C GLU A 22 0.94 -12.88 -4.97
N VAL A 23 0.98 -13.36 -6.21
CA VAL A 23 0.80 -12.53 -7.40
C VAL A 23 -0.54 -11.79 -7.37
N THR A 24 -1.56 -12.39 -6.76
CA THR A 24 -2.90 -11.79 -6.68
C THR A 24 -3.06 -10.75 -5.60
N ALA A 25 -2.08 -10.62 -4.71
CA ALA A 25 -2.18 -9.70 -3.57
C ALA A 25 -2.44 -8.25 -3.97
N PRO A 26 -1.73 -7.69 -4.97
CA PRO A 26 -1.98 -6.29 -5.34
C PRO A 26 -3.42 -6.03 -5.80
N ALA A 27 -4.01 -6.94 -6.56
CA ALA A 27 -5.38 -6.76 -7.04
C ALA A 27 -6.38 -6.82 -5.89
N THR A 28 -6.16 -7.72 -4.94
CA THR A 28 -7.03 -7.82 -3.77
C THR A 28 -6.92 -6.57 -2.90
N ALA A 29 -5.71 -6.05 -2.75
CA ALA A 29 -5.50 -4.82 -1.99
C ALA A 29 -6.20 -3.63 -2.65
N ARG A 30 -6.16 -3.54 -3.97
CA ARG A 30 -6.88 -2.46 -4.69
C ARG A 30 -8.37 -2.52 -4.42
N ARG A 31 -8.96 -3.72 -4.47
CA ARG A 31 -10.38 -3.87 -4.19
C ARG A 31 -10.74 -3.44 -2.77
N ALA A 32 -9.88 -3.78 -1.81
CA ALA A 32 -10.09 -3.33 -0.43
C ALA A 32 -10.06 -1.81 -0.33
N ALA A 33 -9.11 -1.18 -0.99
CA ALA A 33 -8.98 0.28 -0.96
C ALA A 33 -10.18 0.97 -1.61
N GLU A 34 -10.84 0.34 -2.57
CA GLU A 34 -12.04 0.90 -3.21
C GLU A 34 -13.16 1.17 -2.22
N GLU A 35 -13.20 0.43 -1.12
CA GLU A 35 -14.20 0.63 -0.08
C GLU A 35 -14.13 2.04 0.52
N VAL A 36 -12.93 2.59 0.64
CA VAL A 36 -12.75 3.91 1.25
C VAL A 36 -12.63 5.03 0.21
N THR A 37 -12.45 4.68 -1.06
CA THR A 37 -12.27 5.69 -2.11
C THR A 37 -13.49 5.86 -3.00
N ALA A 38 -14.56 5.08 -2.80
CA ALA A 38 -15.68 5.02 -3.71
C ALA A 38 -16.31 6.39 -4.01
N SER A 39 -16.35 7.26 -3.02
CA SER A 39 -16.94 8.59 -3.19
C SER A 39 -15.90 9.69 -3.43
N ALA A 40 -14.64 9.33 -3.57
CA ALA A 40 -13.59 10.29 -3.87
C ALA A 40 -13.58 10.62 -5.38
N PRO A 41 -12.97 11.74 -5.77
CA PRO A 41 -12.81 12.07 -7.19
C PRO A 41 -12.04 10.96 -7.91
N LEU A 42 -12.33 10.80 -9.19
CA LEU A 42 -11.69 9.76 -10.00
C LEU A 42 -10.17 9.85 -9.96
N GLU A 43 -9.62 11.05 -10.00
CA GLU A 43 -8.19 11.26 -9.94
C GLU A 43 -7.59 10.67 -8.67
N THR A 44 -8.24 10.92 -7.53
CA THR A 44 -7.79 10.37 -6.24
C THR A 44 -7.92 8.86 -6.22
N ARG A 45 -9.04 8.34 -6.71
CA ARG A 45 -9.27 6.89 -6.77
C ARG A 45 -8.19 6.19 -7.58
N THR A 46 -7.85 6.76 -8.73
CA THR A 46 -6.81 6.21 -9.59
C THR A 46 -5.44 6.25 -8.91
N ALA A 47 -5.12 7.38 -8.29
CA ALA A 47 -3.84 7.54 -7.59
C ALA A 47 -3.71 6.53 -6.45
N VAL A 48 -4.74 6.39 -5.63
CA VAL A 48 -4.72 5.43 -4.52
C VAL A 48 -4.56 4.00 -5.03
N ALA A 49 -5.27 3.64 -6.08
CA ALA A 49 -5.18 2.29 -6.65
C ALA A 49 -3.77 1.98 -7.14
N LEU A 50 -3.12 2.93 -7.81
CA LEU A 50 -1.76 2.74 -8.28
C LEU A 50 -0.78 2.61 -7.13
N VAL A 51 -0.89 3.47 -6.13
CA VAL A 51 0.00 3.44 -4.97
C VAL A 51 -0.15 2.12 -4.20
N VAL A 52 -1.37 1.71 -3.93
CA VAL A 52 -1.63 0.45 -3.23
C VAL A 52 -1.01 -0.71 -4.00
N SER A 53 -1.19 -0.75 -5.32
CA SER A 53 -0.63 -1.81 -6.16
C SER A 53 0.88 -1.85 -6.05
N GLU A 54 1.53 -0.69 -6.14
CA GLU A 54 2.99 -0.63 -6.10
C GLU A 54 3.55 -1.00 -4.74
N LEU A 55 2.93 -0.54 -3.68
CA LEU A 55 3.41 -0.87 -2.33
C LEU A 55 3.26 -2.35 -2.01
N VAL A 56 2.14 -2.96 -2.38
CA VAL A 56 1.93 -4.39 -2.16
C VAL A 56 2.85 -5.22 -3.05
N THR A 57 3.03 -4.80 -4.32
CA THR A 57 3.96 -5.47 -5.23
C THR A 57 5.38 -5.44 -4.66
N ASN A 58 5.80 -4.33 -4.09
CA ASN A 58 7.12 -4.24 -3.46
C ASN A 58 7.25 -5.22 -2.31
N SER A 59 6.23 -5.36 -1.47
CA SER A 59 6.26 -6.33 -0.39
C SER A 59 6.35 -7.76 -0.94
N VAL A 60 5.58 -8.09 -1.96
CA VAL A 60 5.59 -9.44 -2.55
C VAL A 60 6.94 -9.77 -3.17
N LYS A 61 7.52 -8.83 -3.92
CA LYS A 61 8.75 -9.09 -4.69
C LYS A 61 10.03 -8.89 -3.92
N HIS A 62 10.06 -7.94 -2.99
CA HIS A 62 11.33 -7.44 -2.46
C HIS A 62 11.51 -7.57 -0.95
N ALA A 63 10.48 -7.96 -0.23
CA ALA A 63 10.58 -8.04 1.24
C ALA A 63 11.15 -9.36 1.75
N GLY A 64 11.37 -10.34 0.87
CA GLY A 64 11.89 -11.64 1.29
C GLY A 64 10.91 -12.43 2.15
N LEU A 65 9.63 -12.29 1.88
CA LEU A 65 8.60 -12.93 2.68
C LEU A 65 8.49 -14.42 2.42
N GLU A 66 8.22 -15.16 3.49
CA GLU A 66 7.90 -16.59 3.40
C GLU A 66 6.43 -16.78 3.08
N PRO A 67 6.03 -17.96 2.55
CA PRO A 67 4.61 -18.18 2.19
C PRO A 67 3.63 -17.99 3.33
N HIS A 68 4.06 -18.20 4.57
CA HIS A 68 3.19 -18.05 5.74
C HIS A 68 3.14 -16.61 6.27
N ASP A 69 4.01 -15.74 5.79
CA ASP A 69 3.98 -14.33 6.17
C ASP A 69 2.73 -13.67 5.61
N ARG A 70 2.36 -12.55 6.19
CA ARG A 70 1.21 -11.79 5.73
C ARG A 70 1.62 -10.36 5.47
N ILE A 71 0.94 -9.78 4.49
CA ILE A 71 1.01 -8.36 4.20
C ILE A 71 -0.30 -7.77 4.71
N SER A 72 -0.23 -6.76 5.54
CA SER A 72 -1.41 -6.08 6.04
C SER A 72 -1.55 -4.75 5.30
N VAL A 73 -2.75 -4.48 4.80
CA VAL A 73 -3.06 -3.21 4.16
C VAL A 73 -4.19 -2.57 4.94
N VAL A 74 -3.96 -1.35 5.39
CA VAL A 74 -4.97 -0.57 6.11
C VAL A 74 -5.27 0.66 5.27
N ALA A 75 -6.52 0.82 4.88
CA ALA A 75 -6.98 1.99 4.15
C ALA A 75 -7.98 2.72 5.03
N THR A 76 -7.73 3.99 5.29
CA THR A 76 -8.56 4.80 6.17
C THR A 76 -8.96 6.07 5.44
N ARG A 77 -10.24 6.42 5.57
CA ARG A 77 -10.73 7.68 5.08
C ARG A 77 -11.17 8.53 6.25
N SER A 78 -10.70 9.77 6.26
CA SER A 78 -11.11 10.76 7.22
C SER A 78 -11.61 11.98 6.46
N ARG A 79 -12.03 13.01 7.19
CA ARG A 79 -12.55 14.24 6.60
C ARG A 79 -11.52 14.91 5.69
N GLY A 80 -10.26 14.86 6.04
CA GLY A 80 -9.19 15.55 5.30
C GLY A 80 -8.53 14.73 4.22
N GLY A 81 -8.74 13.43 4.18
CA GLY A 81 -8.02 12.63 3.21
C GLY A 81 -8.11 11.13 3.40
N ILE A 82 -7.30 10.45 2.61
CA ILE A 82 -7.20 8.99 2.62
C ILE A 82 -5.79 8.62 3.03
N ARG A 83 -5.65 7.64 3.91
CA ARG A 83 -4.36 7.13 4.32
C ARG A 83 -4.28 5.64 4.03
N ILE A 84 -3.18 5.24 3.42
CA ILE A 84 -2.88 3.84 3.11
C ILE A 84 -1.64 3.44 3.91
N GLU A 85 -1.70 2.28 4.55
CA GLU A 85 -0.54 1.70 5.24
C GLU A 85 -0.37 0.27 4.77
N VAL A 86 0.84 -0.08 4.37
CA VAL A 86 1.19 -1.44 3.97
C VAL A 86 2.28 -1.94 4.91
N TRP A 87 1.99 -3.02 5.61
CA TRP A 87 2.89 -3.61 6.59
C TRP A 87 3.34 -4.98 6.10
N ASP A 88 4.60 -5.29 6.29
CA ASP A 88 5.08 -6.65 6.11
C ASP A 88 6.15 -6.98 7.14
N ALA A 89 6.51 -8.27 7.23
CA ALA A 89 7.48 -8.75 8.20
C ALA A 89 8.93 -8.63 7.71
N GLY A 90 9.12 -8.09 6.51
CA GLY A 90 10.45 -7.98 5.92
C GLY A 90 11.33 -6.97 6.66
N PRO A 91 12.65 -7.06 6.45
CA PRO A 91 13.61 -6.17 7.13
C PRO A 91 13.52 -4.73 6.66
N GLY A 92 12.77 -4.48 5.59
CA GLY A 92 12.66 -3.15 5.03
C GLY A 92 13.83 -2.79 4.14
N PHE A 93 13.84 -1.56 3.74
CA PHE A 93 14.88 -1.04 2.86
C PHE A 93 15.03 0.45 3.15
N VAL A 94 16.18 0.98 2.77
CA VAL A 94 16.38 2.43 2.78
C VAL A 94 15.82 2.94 1.46
N PRO A 95 14.77 3.75 1.48
CA PRO A 95 14.22 4.24 0.21
C PRO A 95 15.24 5.11 -0.50
N PRO A 96 15.56 4.78 -1.75
CA PRO A 96 16.38 5.69 -2.56
C PRO A 96 15.56 6.93 -2.90
N ALA A 97 16.22 8.00 -3.31
CA ALA A 97 15.51 9.16 -3.81
C ALA A 97 14.65 8.72 -5.00
N PRO A 98 13.34 8.96 -5.00
CA PRO A 98 12.50 8.56 -6.11
C PRO A 98 12.88 9.33 -7.36
N GLU A 99 13.31 8.63 -8.40
CA GLU A 99 13.66 9.27 -9.65
C GLU A 99 13.49 8.32 -10.83
N PRO A 100 13.09 8.84 -11.99
CA PRO A 100 12.84 7.99 -13.15
C PRO A 100 14.12 7.36 -13.72
N THR A 101 15.28 7.88 -13.38
CA THR A 101 16.55 7.31 -13.85
C THR A 101 16.87 5.97 -13.19
N SER A 102 16.12 5.58 -12.18
CA SER A 102 16.25 4.27 -11.54
C SER A 102 15.55 3.18 -12.34
N LEU A 103 15.64 3.21 -13.64
CA LEU A 103 14.91 2.33 -14.56
C LEU A 103 15.20 0.85 -14.37
N LYS A 104 16.37 0.51 -13.88
CA LYS A 104 16.77 -0.89 -13.70
C LYS A 104 16.24 -1.49 -12.41
N ARG A 105 15.55 -0.71 -11.61
CA ARG A 105 15.04 -1.13 -10.31
C ARG A 105 13.55 -0.92 -10.27
N GLU A 106 12.81 -2.01 -10.31
CA GLU A 106 11.35 -1.95 -10.22
C GLU A 106 10.90 -1.19 -8.98
N SER A 107 11.59 -1.41 -7.86
CA SER A 107 11.29 -0.73 -6.61
C SER A 107 11.51 0.78 -6.70
N GLY A 108 12.47 1.22 -7.50
CA GLY A 108 12.70 2.64 -7.71
C GLY A 108 11.54 3.29 -8.43
N TRP A 109 10.98 2.60 -9.41
CA TRP A 109 9.81 3.10 -10.12
C TRP A 109 8.58 3.17 -9.23
N GLY A 110 8.37 2.14 -8.40
CA GLY A 110 7.24 2.14 -7.48
C GLY A 110 7.28 3.30 -6.52
N LEU A 111 8.44 3.58 -5.93
CA LEU A 111 8.58 4.70 -5.01
C LEU A 111 8.48 6.04 -5.74
N PHE A 112 8.94 6.11 -6.98
CA PHE A 112 8.75 7.30 -7.79
C PHE A 112 7.27 7.63 -7.99
N LEU A 113 6.46 6.59 -8.29
CA LEU A 113 5.02 6.77 -8.44
C LEU A 113 4.38 7.21 -7.13
N VAL A 114 4.77 6.59 -6.02
CA VAL A 114 4.23 6.98 -4.71
C VAL A 114 4.52 8.45 -4.42
N ASP A 115 5.76 8.87 -4.67
CA ASP A 115 6.17 10.25 -4.45
C ASP A 115 5.38 11.24 -5.31
N ARG A 116 5.08 10.85 -6.55
CA ARG A 116 4.35 11.72 -7.48
C ARG A 116 2.86 11.78 -7.18
N LEU A 117 2.29 10.69 -6.69
CA LEU A 117 0.84 10.56 -6.56
C LEU A 117 0.32 10.85 -5.16
N ALA A 118 1.09 10.52 -4.13
CA ALA A 118 0.69 10.80 -2.75
C ALA A 118 1.09 12.21 -2.36
N ASP A 119 0.34 12.81 -1.48
CA ASP A 119 0.70 14.14 -0.96
C ASP A 119 1.80 14.03 0.08
N ARG A 120 1.83 12.93 0.82
CA ARG A 120 2.87 12.62 1.80
C ARG A 120 3.04 11.11 1.86
N TRP A 121 4.25 10.66 2.16
CA TRP A 121 4.52 9.25 2.36
C TRP A 121 5.80 9.05 3.16
N GLY A 122 5.97 7.86 3.71
CA GLY A 122 7.17 7.53 4.45
C GLY A 122 7.30 6.04 4.70
N VAL A 123 8.46 5.64 5.21
CA VAL A 123 8.76 4.26 5.55
C VAL A 123 9.20 4.22 7.01
N GLU A 124 8.61 3.30 7.76
CA GLU A 124 9.01 3.04 9.16
C GLU A 124 9.44 1.59 9.27
N ARG A 125 10.57 1.38 9.93
CA ARG A 125 11.14 0.06 10.14
C ARG A 125 11.25 -0.23 11.63
N GLY A 126 11.00 -1.49 11.98
CA GLY A 126 11.10 -1.97 13.35
C GLY A 126 11.15 -3.48 13.28
N THR A 127 10.18 -4.17 13.89
CA THR A 127 10.07 -5.62 13.76
C THR A 127 9.58 -6.05 12.38
N GLY A 128 9.24 -5.10 11.54
CA GLY A 128 8.85 -5.28 10.15
C GLY A 128 8.95 -3.93 9.48
N THR A 129 8.30 -3.78 8.34
CA THR A 129 8.31 -2.54 7.58
C THR A 129 6.90 -2.04 7.38
N ARG A 130 6.71 -0.77 7.60
CA ARG A 130 5.45 -0.08 7.27
C ARG A 130 5.76 1.03 6.27
N VAL A 131 5.06 1.01 5.14
CA VAL A 131 5.08 2.12 4.20
C VAL A 131 3.71 2.75 4.25
N TRP A 132 3.66 4.05 4.47
CA TRP A 132 2.40 4.77 4.54
C TRP A 132 2.36 5.88 3.49
N SER A 133 1.16 6.23 3.07
CA SER A 133 0.93 7.31 2.13
C SER A 133 -0.38 8.01 2.44
N GLU A 134 -0.44 9.31 2.17
CA GLU A 134 -1.62 10.12 2.43
C GLU A 134 -1.99 10.92 1.20
N PHE A 135 -3.29 11.02 0.96
CA PHE A 135 -3.87 11.71 -0.19
C PHE A 135 -4.90 12.71 0.35
N ASP A 136 -4.67 13.99 0.09
CA ASP A 136 -5.59 15.03 0.52
C ASP A 136 -6.86 15.03 -0.35
N LEU A 137 -7.97 15.32 0.28
CA LEU A 137 -9.26 15.44 -0.40
C LEU A 137 -9.73 16.89 -0.45
#